data_74ddcb0114e9bf0cb2267c997552a2e2
#
_entry.id   74ddcb0114e9bf0cb2267c997552a2e2
#
_cell.length_a   1.000
_cell.length_b   1.000
_cell.length_c   1.000
_cell.angle_alpha   90.00
_cell.angle_beta   90.00
_cell.angle_gamma   90.00
#
_symmetry.space_group_name_H-M   'P 1'
#
loop_
_entity.id
_entity.type
_entity.pdbx_description
1 polymer ?
#
loop_
_entity_poly.entity_id
_entity_poly.type
_entity_poly.pdbx_seq_one_letter_code
_entity_poly.pdbx_strand_id
1 'polypeptide(L)'
;MAKKYGVYICTGCGIGDVLDIDNLAEVAEDEGHTVKRHECLCGEAGLSLLNGDVADGVNTLSILGCSRRVNYDIFKWDNCLVDRASIREQVVWTMSREKYPAKGPEDDDYFVDNIQLAANDYMRMSLARLDKIELPEPFKLENQSNKILIIGGGITGMNAAIDAAKTGAEVTIVEKEAKLGGWAAKMRKQMPQGEPYTELLPPAAADTIAKIGTFSNITVKTGTVVARIAGQPGDFTVTLKKPGEKIPFDVPFP
;
A
#
# COMPACT_ATOMS: atom_id res chain seq x y z
N MET A 1 -1.11 -2.11 24.25
CA MET A 1 0.26 -2.56 24.63
C MET A 1 1.00 -1.34 25.18
N ALA A 2 1.78 -1.44 26.25
CA ALA A 2 2.56 -0.31 26.74
C ALA A 2 3.63 0.07 25.69
N LYS A 3 3.78 1.36 25.42
CA LYS A 3 4.78 1.86 24.47
C LYS A 3 6.17 1.83 25.11
N LYS A 4 7.12 1.18 24.46
CA LYS A 4 8.55 1.21 24.79
C LYS A 4 9.26 1.91 23.64
N TYR A 5 9.72 3.11 23.91
CA TYR A 5 10.29 3.98 22.89
C TYR A 5 11.74 3.65 22.56
N GLY A 6 12.09 3.83 21.29
CA GLY A 6 13.45 3.93 20.78
C GLY A 6 13.54 5.13 19.86
N VAL A 7 14.50 6.01 20.09
CA VAL A 7 14.73 7.20 19.27
C VAL A 7 16.07 7.04 18.55
N TYR A 8 16.07 7.22 17.25
CA TYR A 8 17.23 6.96 16.40
C TYR A 8 17.48 8.13 15.46
N ILE A 9 18.70 8.65 15.47
CA ILE A 9 19.14 9.72 14.57
C ILE A 9 20.14 9.15 13.59
N CYS A 10 19.82 9.27 12.28
CA CYS A 10 20.77 9.00 11.21
C CYS A 10 21.65 10.22 10.99
N THR A 11 22.96 10.08 11.14
CA THR A 11 23.92 11.18 10.96
C THR A 11 24.52 11.23 9.56
N GLY A 12 24.30 10.21 8.74
CA GLY A 12 24.81 10.12 7.37
C GLY A 12 24.02 10.92 6.34
N CYS A 13 24.40 10.79 5.09
CA CYS A 13 23.81 11.50 3.95
C CYS A 13 23.77 13.03 4.10
N GLY A 14 24.79 13.62 4.75
CA GLY A 14 24.93 15.06 4.96
C GLY A 14 24.15 15.62 6.15
N ILE A 15 23.45 14.79 6.92
CA ILE A 15 22.68 15.26 8.07
C ILE A 15 23.62 15.79 9.16
N GLY A 16 24.62 15.00 9.56
CA GLY A 16 25.59 15.39 10.58
C GLY A 16 26.56 16.49 10.14
N ASP A 17 26.65 16.79 8.84
CA ASP A 17 27.47 17.90 8.33
C ASP A 17 26.78 19.26 8.51
N VAL A 18 25.46 19.26 8.72
CA VAL A 18 24.64 20.48 8.77
C VAL A 18 24.03 20.71 10.14
N LEU A 19 23.63 19.64 10.83
CA LEU A 19 22.93 19.70 12.10
C LEU A 19 23.87 19.35 13.26
N ASP A 20 23.70 20.05 14.37
CA ASP A 20 24.22 19.63 15.66
C ASP A 20 23.39 18.45 16.17
N ILE A 21 24.01 17.27 16.12
CA ILE A 21 23.34 16.00 16.45
C ILE A 21 23.17 15.86 17.97
N ASP A 22 24.05 16.47 18.78
CA ASP A 22 23.91 16.45 20.22
C ASP A 22 22.72 17.31 20.64
N ASN A 23 22.63 18.53 20.15
CA ASN A 23 21.47 19.38 20.37
C ASN A 23 20.15 18.75 19.90
N LEU A 24 20.16 18.05 18.75
CA LEU A 24 18.98 17.33 18.28
C LEU A 24 18.59 16.17 19.21
N ALA A 25 19.56 15.48 19.79
CA ALA A 25 19.30 14.38 20.71
C ALA A 25 18.75 14.87 22.06
N GLU A 26 19.27 15.98 22.58
CA GLU A 26 18.78 16.61 23.82
C GLU A 26 17.27 16.81 23.82
N VAL A 27 16.67 17.15 22.68
CA VAL A 27 15.21 17.33 22.55
C VAL A 27 14.42 16.09 22.98
N ALA A 28 14.92 14.89 22.68
CA ALA A 28 14.24 13.66 23.08
C ALA A 28 14.70 13.18 24.47
N GLU A 29 15.95 13.47 24.84
CA GLU A 29 16.50 13.14 26.15
C GLU A 29 15.82 13.95 27.26
N ASP A 30 15.48 15.21 27.01
CA ASP A 30 14.68 16.07 27.90
C ASP A 30 13.27 15.53 28.15
N GLU A 31 12.70 14.80 27.16
CA GLU A 31 11.42 14.10 27.31
C GLU A 31 11.58 12.69 27.94
N GLY A 32 12.81 12.33 28.37
CA GLY A 32 13.10 11.06 29.05
C GLY A 32 13.35 9.89 28.14
N HIS A 33 13.61 10.13 26.85
CA HIS A 33 13.89 9.07 25.88
C HIS A 33 15.39 8.83 25.71
N THR A 34 15.79 7.58 25.52
CA THR A 34 17.16 7.22 25.14
C THR A 34 17.34 7.35 23.64
N VAL A 35 18.35 8.12 23.23
CA VAL A 35 18.66 8.37 21.82
C VAL A 35 19.86 7.55 21.37
N LYS A 36 19.73 6.88 20.23
CA LYS A 36 20.82 6.19 19.53
C LYS A 36 21.14 6.90 18.22
N ARG A 37 22.42 7.05 17.94
CA ARG A 37 22.95 7.72 16.75
C ARG A 37 23.67 6.72 15.89
N HIS A 38 23.49 6.79 14.58
CA HIS A 38 24.19 5.90 13.65
C HIS A 38 24.39 6.58 12.30
N GLU A 39 25.57 6.41 11.71
CA GLU A 39 25.93 7.02 10.44
C GLU A 39 25.06 6.53 9.27
N CYS A 40 24.61 5.30 9.31
CA CYS A 40 23.77 4.72 8.26
C CYS A 40 22.74 3.76 8.85
N LEU A 41 21.58 4.27 9.31
CA LEU A 41 20.50 3.45 9.86
C LEU A 41 19.90 2.46 8.85
N CYS A 42 19.97 2.77 7.54
CA CYS A 42 19.49 1.90 6.47
C CYS A 42 20.53 0.87 6.00
N GLY A 43 21.74 0.90 6.53
CA GLY A 43 22.78 -0.10 6.27
C GLY A 43 22.65 -1.31 7.20
N GLU A 44 23.43 -2.33 6.94
CA GLU A 44 23.38 -3.61 7.67
C GLU A 44 23.59 -3.41 9.19
N ALA A 45 24.60 -2.65 9.59
CA ALA A 45 24.89 -2.38 10.99
C ALA A 45 23.77 -1.55 11.68
N GLY A 46 23.23 -0.54 10.99
CA GLY A 46 22.11 0.27 11.47
C GLY A 46 20.84 -0.54 11.63
N LEU A 47 20.52 -1.39 10.68
CA LEU A 47 19.37 -2.32 10.76
C LEU A 47 19.55 -3.36 11.86
N SER A 48 20.77 -3.87 12.06
CA SER A 48 21.07 -4.78 13.17
C SER A 48 20.85 -4.15 14.52
N LEU A 49 21.22 -2.88 14.69
CA LEU A 49 20.95 -2.08 15.90
C LEU A 49 19.44 -1.99 16.17
N LEU A 50 18.67 -1.58 15.15
CA LEU A 50 17.20 -1.43 15.26
C LEU A 50 16.52 -2.78 15.56
N ASN A 51 16.91 -3.84 14.85
CA ASN A 51 16.39 -5.18 15.05
C ASN A 51 16.68 -5.72 16.46
N GLY A 52 17.88 -5.45 16.99
CA GLY A 52 18.25 -5.80 18.35
C GLY A 52 17.33 -5.13 19.37
N ASP A 53 17.10 -3.82 19.24
CA ASP A 53 16.23 -3.09 20.14
C ASP A 53 14.77 -3.55 20.06
N VAL A 54 14.29 -3.86 18.88
CA VAL A 54 12.93 -4.42 18.70
C VAL A 54 12.83 -5.80 19.35
N ALA A 55 13.86 -6.64 19.20
CA ALA A 55 13.92 -7.94 19.89
C ALA A 55 13.95 -7.78 21.41
N ASP A 56 14.57 -6.71 21.93
CA ASP A 56 14.58 -6.34 23.35
C ASP A 56 13.27 -5.65 23.80
N GLY A 57 12.28 -5.59 22.90
CA GLY A 57 10.92 -5.15 23.19
C GLY A 57 10.62 -3.68 22.92
N VAL A 58 11.50 -2.93 22.23
CA VAL A 58 11.13 -1.61 21.67
C VAL A 58 10.04 -1.83 20.62
N ASN A 59 8.91 -1.12 20.78
CA ASN A 59 7.75 -1.23 19.91
C ASN A 59 7.24 0.12 19.39
N THR A 60 7.93 1.21 19.73
CA THR A 60 7.57 2.56 19.30
C THR A 60 8.86 3.27 18.88
N LEU A 61 9.06 3.41 17.59
CA LEU A 61 10.32 3.87 17.01
C LEU A 61 10.15 5.25 16.36
N SER A 62 10.93 6.24 16.84
CA SER A 62 11.14 7.51 16.16
C SER A 62 12.46 7.45 15.40
N ILE A 63 12.42 7.56 14.08
CA ILE A 63 13.60 7.48 13.21
C ILE A 63 13.75 8.80 12.47
N LEU A 64 14.74 9.59 12.88
CA LEU A 64 15.09 10.85 12.22
C LEU A 64 16.14 10.58 11.12
N GLY A 65 15.80 10.91 9.89
CA GLY A 65 16.68 10.63 8.76
C GLY A 65 16.04 11.02 7.44
N CYS A 66 16.03 10.07 6.51
CA CYS A 66 15.41 10.25 5.21
C CYS A 66 13.89 10.05 5.22
N SER A 67 13.23 10.54 4.18
CA SER A 67 11.79 10.42 3.95
C SER A 67 11.30 8.96 4.01
N ARG A 68 10.05 8.77 4.40
CA ARG A 68 9.35 7.47 4.38
C ARG A 68 9.31 6.82 2.99
N ARG A 69 9.51 7.60 1.92
CA ARG A 69 9.52 7.11 0.53
C ARG A 69 10.83 6.41 0.16
N VAL A 70 11.92 6.76 0.87
CA VAL A 70 13.23 6.13 0.66
C VAL A 70 13.28 4.85 1.47
N ASN A 71 13.66 3.74 0.82
CA ASN A 71 13.75 2.43 1.49
C ASN A 71 12.49 2.15 2.34
N TYR A 72 11.32 2.24 1.70
CA TYR A 72 10.02 2.20 2.39
C TYR A 72 9.73 0.86 3.07
N ASP A 73 10.41 -0.18 2.68
CA ASP A 73 10.22 -1.58 3.06
C ASP A 73 11.13 -2.06 4.19
N ILE A 74 12.27 -1.37 4.43
CA ILE A 74 13.28 -1.86 5.39
C ILE A 74 13.00 -1.47 6.86
N PHE A 75 12.24 -0.38 7.10
CA PHE A 75 11.90 0.07 8.46
C PHE A 75 10.48 -0.36 8.83
N LYS A 76 10.23 -1.66 8.80
CA LYS A 76 8.94 -2.25 9.12
C LYS A 76 9.12 -3.42 10.07
N TRP A 77 8.41 -3.39 11.16
CA TRP A 77 8.34 -4.50 12.12
C TRP A 77 6.88 -4.74 12.48
N ASP A 78 6.51 -5.99 12.61
CA ASP A 78 5.18 -6.36 13.06
C ASP A 78 4.94 -5.86 14.48
N ASN A 79 3.75 -5.34 14.74
CA ASN A 79 3.35 -4.80 16.03
C ASN A 79 4.20 -3.63 16.57
N CYS A 80 4.89 -2.92 15.69
CA CYS A 80 5.63 -1.70 16.04
C CYS A 80 4.99 -0.46 15.43
N LEU A 81 4.95 0.61 16.21
CA LEU A 81 4.70 1.96 15.71
C LEU A 81 6.01 2.56 15.22
N VAL A 82 6.05 2.99 13.98
CA VAL A 82 7.23 3.62 13.39
C VAL A 82 6.87 4.98 12.84
N ASP A 83 7.50 6.02 13.34
CA ASP A 83 7.50 7.34 12.71
C ASP A 83 8.87 7.66 12.13
N ARG A 84 8.89 8.09 10.87
CA ARG A 84 10.11 8.53 10.18
C ARG A 84 10.02 10.02 9.93
N ALA A 85 10.79 10.78 10.68
CA ALA A 85 10.90 12.22 10.50
C ALA A 85 11.92 12.53 9.39
N SER A 86 11.45 13.19 8.33
CA SER A 86 12.23 13.45 7.11
C SER A 86 13.11 14.69 7.27
N ILE A 87 14.08 14.66 8.16
CA ILE A 87 14.98 15.81 8.40
C ILE A 87 15.98 16.01 7.26
N ARG A 88 16.36 14.95 6.52
CA ARG A 88 17.26 15.08 5.39
C ARG A 88 16.64 15.90 4.25
N GLU A 89 15.46 15.50 3.77
CA GLU A 89 14.82 16.15 2.62
C GLU A 89 14.13 17.46 2.98
N GLN A 90 13.51 17.52 4.15
CA GLN A 90 12.66 18.66 4.52
C GLN A 90 13.41 19.75 5.30
N VAL A 91 14.57 19.44 5.84
CA VAL A 91 15.43 20.42 6.55
C VAL A 91 16.75 20.59 5.82
N VAL A 92 17.62 19.57 5.86
CA VAL A 92 19.01 19.67 5.39
C VAL A 92 19.09 20.04 3.90
N TRP A 93 18.26 19.45 3.04
CA TRP A 93 18.31 19.69 1.60
C TRP A 93 17.50 20.91 1.13
N THR A 94 16.51 21.33 1.89
CA THR A 94 15.61 22.42 1.49
C THR A 94 15.93 23.75 2.16
N MET A 95 16.63 23.71 3.29
CA MET A 95 17.03 24.91 4.04
C MET A 95 18.54 25.14 3.89
N SER A 96 18.92 26.27 3.32
CA SER A 96 20.33 26.68 3.25
C SER A 96 20.61 27.82 4.21
N ARG A 97 21.83 27.87 4.76
CA ARG A 97 22.26 28.98 5.65
C ARG A 97 22.27 30.33 4.94
N GLU A 98 22.40 30.34 3.61
CA GLU A 98 22.29 31.57 2.80
C GLU A 98 20.87 32.13 2.87
N LYS A 99 19.86 31.25 2.75
CA LYS A 99 18.44 31.65 2.77
C LYS A 99 17.88 31.80 4.20
N TYR A 100 18.40 31.01 5.10
CA TYR A 100 18.00 30.97 6.51
C TYR A 100 19.25 31.17 7.39
N PRO A 101 19.85 32.37 7.41
CA PRO A 101 21.03 32.63 8.25
C PRO A 101 20.67 32.52 9.73
N ALA A 102 21.62 32.02 10.50
CA ALA A 102 21.56 32.10 11.94
C ALA A 102 21.52 33.57 12.38
N LYS A 103 20.86 33.85 13.50
CA LYS A 103 20.71 35.20 14.04
C LYS A 103 21.34 35.25 15.42
N GLY A 104 22.07 36.34 15.69
CA GLY A 104 22.80 36.57 16.94
C GLY A 104 24.21 36.01 16.93
N PRO A 105 25.07 36.44 17.86
CA PRO A 105 26.37 35.83 18.13
C PRO A 105 26.20 34.40 18.65
N GLU A 106 27.11 33.49 18.32
CA GLU A 106 27.01 32.06 18.72
C GLU A 106 27.05 31.84 20.26
N ASP A 107 27.58 32.80 20.98
CA ASP A 107 27.74 32.76 22.45
C ASP A 107 26.65 33.56 23.18
N ASP A 108 25.60 34.03 22.47
CA ASP A 108 24.52 34.84 23.03
C ASP A 108 23.24 34.01 23.25
N ASP A 109 22.54 34.25 24.32
CA ASP A 109 21.23 33.68 24.65
C ASP A 109 20.17 33.93 23.51
N TYR A 110 20.46 34.87 22.62
CA TYR A 110 19.61 35.19 21.44
C TYR A 110 20.09 34.51 20.16
N PHE A 111 21.07 33.59 20.19
CA PHE A 111 21.48 32.86 19.01
C PHE A 111 20.37 31.92 18.53
N VAL A 112 19.96 32.04 17.25
CA VAL A 112 18.93 31.21 16.65
C VAL A 112 19.45 30.63 15.33
N ASP A 113 19.69 29.35 15.30
CA ASP A 113 19.88 28.58 14.08
C ASP A 113 18.53 28.01 13.60
N ASN A 114 17.95 28.65 12.60
CA ASN A 114 16.65 28.24 12.07
C ASN A 114 16.64 26.83 11.48
N ILE A 115 17.78 26.33 10.99
CA ILE A 115 17.90 24.98 10.42
C ILE A 115 17.88 23.96 11.56
N GLN A 116 18.65 24.21 12.61
CA GLN A 116 18.65 23.36 13.80
C GLN A 116 17.29 23.37 14.49
N LEU A 117 16.69 24.55 14.64
CA LEU A 117 15.36 24.69 15.25
C LEU A 117 14.29 23.87 14.47
N ALA A 118 14.32 23.93 13.14
CA ALA A 118 13.42 23.12 12.31
C ALA A 118 13.64 21.63 12.52
N ALA A 119 14.88 21.15 12.61
CA ALA A 119 15.18 19.75 12.90
C ALA A 119 14.66 19.33 14.29
N ASN A 120 14.85 20.19 15.30
CA ASN A 120 14.33 19.98 16.65
C ASN A 120 12.81 19.89 16.68
N ASP A 121 12.12 20.71 15.89
CA ASP A 121 10.66 20.64 15.75
C ASP A 121 10.20 19.34 15.07
N TYR A 122 10.95 18.82 14.09
CA TYR A 122 10.67 17.50 13.52
C TYR A 122 10.80 16.38 14.55
N MET A 123 11.77 16.47 15.47
CA MET A 123 11.88 15.52 16.60
C MET A 123 10.66 15.60 17.50
N ARG A 124 10.29 16.79 17.97
CA ARG A 124 9.10 17.00 18.81
C ARG A 124 7.81 16.51 18.13
N MET A 125 7.65 16.83 16.85
CA MET A 125 6.49 16.35 16.07
C MET A 125 6.45 14.83 15.96
N SER A 126 7.59 14.16 15.79
CA SER A 126 7.67 12.70 15.74
C SER A 126 7.27 12.07 17.06
N LEU A 127 7.82 12.56 18.17
CA LEU A 127 7.50 12.07 19.51
C LEU A 127 6.02 12.32 19.85
N ALA A 128 5.53 13.52 19.65
CA ALA A 128 4.12 13.88 19.89
C ALA A 128 3.15 13.05 19.03
N ARG A 129 3.55 12.70 17.81
CA ARG A 129 2.77 11.80 16.95
C ARG A 129 2.74 10.39 17.51
N LEU A 130 3.91 9.84 17.84
CA LEU A 130 4.02 8.48 18.39
C LEU A 130 3.30 8.33 19.72
N ASP A 131 3.24 9.40 20.51
CA ASP A 131 2.48 9.40 21.76
C ASP A 131 0.96 9.22 21.51
N LYS A 132 0.42 9.83 20.46
CA LYS A 132 -1.01 9.90 20.17
C LYS A 132 -1.55 8.79 19.28
N ILE A 133 -0.70 8.16 18.44
CA ILE A 133 -1.14 7.09 17.56
C ILE A 133 -1.15 5.74 18.27
N GLU A 134 -2.02 4.86 17.83
CA GLU A 134 -2.09 3.47 18.24
C GLU A 134 -1.87 2.56 17.02
N LEU A 135 -1.48 1.31 17.26
CA LEU A 135 -1.40 0.32 16.19
C LEU A 135 -2.81 0.11 15.62
N PRO A 136 -3.00 0.32 14.31
CA PRO A 136 -4.29 0.08 13.71
C PRO A 136 -4.61 -1.41 13.76
N GLU A 137 -5.79 -1.75 14.23
CA GLU A 137 -6.30 -3.09 14.06
C GLU A 137 -6.67 -3.29 12.59
N PRO A 138 -6.11 -4.32 11.93
CA PRO A 138 -6.47 -4.59 10.54
C PRO A 138 -7.95 -4.92 10.46
N PHE A 139 -8.65 -4.28 9.54
CA PHE A 139 -10.03 -4.60 9.24
C PHE A 139 -10.12 -6.06 8.78
N LYS A 140 -10.90 -6.86 9.48
CA LYS A 140 -11.17 -8.26 9.12
C LYS A 140 -12.64 -8.38 8.77
N LEU A 141 -12.92 -8.86 7.57
CA LEU A 141 -14.27 -9.28 7.21
C LEU A 141 -14.57 -10.61 7.92
N GLU A 142 -15.61 -10.64 8.74
CA GLU A 142 -16.02 -11.88 9.46
C GLU A 142 -16.53 -12.95 8.51
N ASN A 143 -17.09 -12.55 7.36
CA ASN A 143 -17.69 -13.42 6.36
C ASN A 143 -17.11 -13.19 4.98
N GLN A 144 -15.79 -13.34 4.82
CA GLN A 144 -15.16 -13.16 3.52
C GLN A 144 -15.62 -14.22 2.53
N SER A 145 -16.27 -13.79 1.46
CA SER A 145 -16.71 -14.65 0.37
C SER A 145 -15.57 -14.91 -0.63
N ASN A 146 -15.39 -16.18 -1.01
CA ASN A 146 -14.48 -16.58 -2.10
C ASN A 146 -15.19 -16.61 -3.47
N LYS A 147 -16.27 -15.84 -3.63
CA LYS A 147 -17.05 -15.74 -4.85
C LYS A 147 -16.58 -14.58 -5.71
N ILE A 148 -16.36 -14.83 -6.98
CA ILE A 148 -15.94 -13.82 -7.95
C ILE A 148 -16.99 -13.69 -9.02
N LEU A 149 -17.48 -12.46 -9.24
CA LEU A 149 -18.36 -12.14 -10.35
C LEU A 149 -17.56 -11.55 -11.50
N ILE A 150 -17.73 -12.11 -12.69
CA ILE A 150 -17.15 -11.60 -13.93
C ILE A 150 -18.27 -11.10 -14.84
N ILE A 151 -18.20 -9.84 -15.22
CA ILE A 151 -19.18 -9.19 -16.08
C ILE A 151 -18.66 -9.18 -17.52
N GLY A 152 -19.33 -9.94 -18.38
CA GLY A 152 -19.00 -10.12 -19.78
C GLY A 152 -18.33 -11.47 -20.07
N GLY A 153 -18.96 -12.25 -20.94
CA GLY A 153 -18.50 -13.57 -21.38
C GLY A 153 -17.70 -13.52 -22.68
N GLY A 154 -17.00 -12.43 -22.97
CA GLY A 154 -16.03 -12.35 -24.06
C GLY A 154 -14.73 -13.07 -23.72
N ILE A 155 -13.77 -13.08 -24.66
CA ILE A 155 -12.50 -13.82 -24.50
C ILE A 155 -11.73 -13.41 -23.22
N THR A 156 -11.74 -12.14 -22.87
CA THR A 156 -11.08 -11.63 -21.66
C THR A 156 -11.78 -12.13 -20.39
N GLY A 157 -13.11 -12.00 -20.32
CA GLY A 157 -13.88 -12.48 -19.15
C GLY A 157 -13.79 -13.99 -18.98
N MET A 158 -13.81 -14.74 -20.07
CA MET A 158 -13.66 -16.19 -20.05
C MET A 158 -12.29 -16.63 -19.52
N ASN A 159 -11.20 -15.99 -19.98
CA ASN A 159 -9.86 -16.30 -19.46
C ASN A 159 -9.71 -15.89 -18.00
N ALA A 160 -10.20 -14.71 -17.61
CA ALA A 160 -10.21 -14.29 -16.22
C ALA A 160 -10.98 -15.28 -15.32
N ALA A 161 -12.09 -15.82 -15.81
CA ALA A 161 -12.86 -16.84 -15.08
C ALA A 161 -12.07 -18.14 -14.89
N ILE A 162 -11.39 -18.59 -15.93
CA ILE A 162 -10.54 -19.78 -15.86
C ILE A 162 -9.40 -19.58 -14.86
N ASP A 163 -8.75 -18.42 -14.89
CA ASP A 163 -7.62 -18.15 -13.99
C ASP A 163 -8.07 -17.97 -12.53
N ALA A 164 -9.19 -17.31 -12.31
CA ALA A 164 -9.81 -17.23 -10.98
C ALA A 164 -10.23 -18.62 -10.46
N ALA A 165 -10.84 -19.44 -11.31
CA ALA A 165 -11.26 -20.79 -10.92
C ALA A 165 -10.10 -21.71 -10.54
N LYS A 166 -8.94 -21.57 -11.18
CA LYS A 166 -7.71 -22.30 -10.82
C LYS A 166 -7.20 -21.98 -9.42
N THR A 167 -7.50 -20.80 -8.89
CA THR A 167 -7.15 -20.42 -7.49
C THR A 167 -8.11 -21.00 -6.45
N GLY A 168 -9.15 -21.72 -6.89
CA GLY A 168 -10.17 -22.31 -6.02
C GLY A 168 -11.36 -21.40 -5.73
N ALA A 169 -11.46 -20.24 -6.40
CA ALA A 169 -12.60 -19.35 -6.26
C ALA A 169 -13.87 -19.92 -6.93
N GLU A 170 -15.04 -19.63 -6.36
CA GLU A 170 -16.33 -19.84 -7.03
C GLU A 170 -16.59 -18.68 -7.98
N VAL A 171 -16.63 -18.96 -9.28
CA VAL A 171 -16.73 -17.92 -10.30
C VAL A 171 -18.11 -17.91 -10.96
N THR A 172 -18.73 -16.74 -11.05
CA THR A 172 -19.94 -16.55 -11.85
C THR A 172 -19.65 -15.61 -13.03
N ILE A 173 -19.86 -16.06 -14.25
CA ILE A 173 -19.83 -15.23 -15.45
C ILE A 173 -21.24 -14.76 -15.76
N VAL A 174 -21.43 -13.45 -15.92
CA VAL A 174 -22.68 -12.84 -16.38
C VAL A 174 -22.47 -12.29 -17.79
N GLU A 175 -23.25 -12.78 -18.74
CA GLU A 175 -23.19 -12.37 -20.16
C GLU A 175 -24.58 -11.91 -20.63
N LYS A 176 -24.65 -10.73 -21.24
CA LYS A 176 -25.91 -10.15 -21.77
C LYS A 176 -26.45 -10.88 -22.99
N GLU A 177 -25.57 -11.41 -23.82
CA GLU A 177 -25.94 -12.19 -25.00
C GLU A 177 -26.34 -13.60 -24.60
N ALA A 178 -27.01 -14.30 -25.52
CA ALA A 178 -27.44 -15.68 -25.30
C ALA A 178 -26.28 -16.70 -25.31
N LYS A 179 -25.10 -16.30 -25.75
CA LYS A 179 -23.91 -17.16 -25.88
C LYS A 179 -22.65 -16.44 -25.43
N LEU A 180 -21.71 -17.23 -24.91
CA LEU A 180 -20.35 -16.76 -24.64
C LEU A 180 -19.54 -16.51 -25.91
N GLY A 181 -18.40 -15.86 -25.78
CA GLY A 181 -17.38 -15.66 -26.80
C GLY A 181 -17.26 -14.23 -27.29
N GLY A 182 -18.29 -13.40 -27.16
CA GLY A 182 -18.29 -12.00 -27.55
C GLY A 182 -17.84 -11.78 -29.01
N TRP A 183 -16.99 -10.81 -29.27
CA TRP A 183 -16.45 -10.50 -30.59
C TRP A 183 -15.55 -11.62 -31.13
N ALA A 184 -14.76 -12.28 -30.26
CA ALA A 184 -13.85 -13.34 -30.69
C ALA A 184 -14.60 -14.52 -31.34
N ALA A 185 -15.81 -14.85 -30.88
CA ALA A 185 -16.63 -15.90 -31.48
C ALA A 185 -17.21 -15.52 -32.85
N LYS A 186 -17.21 -14.25 -33.23
CA LYS A 186 -17.68 -13.75 -34.54
C LYS A 186 -16.58 -13.71 -35.58
N MET A 187 -15.33 -13.88 -35.19
CA MET A 187 -14.19 -13.90 -36.11
C MET A 187 -14.12 -15.25 -36.84
N ARG A 188 -13.66 -15.22 -38.09
CA ARG A 188 -13.43 -16.44 -38.87
C ARG A 188 -12.04 -17.03 -38.60
N LYS A 189 -11.08 -16.17 -38.40
CA LYS A 189 -9.67 -16.50 -38.12
C LYS A 189 -9.07 -15.43 -37.24
N GLN A 190 -7.99 -15.78 -36.55
CA GLN A 190 -7.20 -14.87 -35.70
C GLN A 190 -5.73 -14.99 -36.02
N MET A 191 -4.97 -13.94 -35.68
CA MET A 191 -3.50 -13.99 -35.73
C MET A 191 -2.96 -14.94 -34.67
N PRO A 192 -1.89 -15.70 -34.96
CA PRO A 192 -1.20 -16.49 -33.95
C PRO A 192 -0.60 -15.56 -32.87
N GLN A 193 -0.51 -16.07 -31.66
CA GLN A 193 0.07 -15.33 -30.52
C GLN A 193 1.60 -15.42 -30.44
N GLY A 194 2.22 -16.22 -31.30
CA GLY A 194 3.66 -16.44 -31.36
C GLY A 194 4.19 -16.46 -32.78
N GLU A 195 5.48 -16.32 -32.93
CA GLU A 195 6.18 -16.41 -34.23
C GLU A 195 5.94 -17.79 -34.91
N PRO A 196 5.92 -17.84 -36.22
CA PRO A 196 6.26 -16.80 -37.19
C PRO A 196 5.11 -15.88 -37.65
N TYR A 197 3.95 -15.89 -37.03
CA TYR A 197 2.76 -15.04 -37.35
C TYR A 197 2.26 -15.13 -38.80
N THR A 198 2.57 -16.19 -39.49
CA THR A 198 2.31 -16.34 -40.94
C THR A 198 0.99 -17.02 -41.23
N GLU A 199 0.53 -17.92 -40.39
CA GLU A 199 -0.70 -18.68 -40.61
C GLU A 199 -1.82 -18.26 -39.67
N LEU A 200 -2.96 -17.90 -40.22
CA LEU A 200 -4.13 -17.54 -39.44
C LEU A 200 -4.75 -18.79 -38.80
N LEU A 201 -4.94 -18.72 -37.49
CA LEU A 201 -5.52 -19.78 -36.67
C LEU A 201 -7.05 -19.67 -36.58
N PRO A 202 -7.75 -20.75 -36.24
CA PRO A 202 -9.15 -20.67 -35.80
C PRO A 202 -9.29 -19.75 -34.59
N PRO A 203 -10.48 -19.13 -34.37
CA PRO A 203 -10.70 -18.29 -33.20
C PRO A 203 -10.60 -19.09 -31.93
N ALA A 204 -9.84 -18.59 -30.94
CA ALA A 204 -9.66 -19.24 -29.64
C ALA A 204 -10.94 -19.29 -28.77
N ALA A 205 -11.98 -18.58 -29.17
CA ALA A 205 -13.23 -18.50 -28.40
C ALA A 205 -13.89 -19.87 -28.19
N ALA A 206 -13.91 -20.72 -29.21
CA ALA A 206 -14.52 -22.05 -29.11
C ALA A 206 -13.80 -22.93 -28.09
N ASP A 207 -12.47 -22.97 -28.15
CA ASP A 207 -11.65 -23.74 -27.22
C ASP A 207 -11.76 -23.20 -25.77
N THR A 208 -11.82 -21.87 -25.63
CA THR A 208 -12.00 -21.24 -24.32
C THR A 208 -13.36 -21.55 -23.71
N ILE A 209 -14.44 -21.54 -24.53
CA ILE A 209 -15.79 -21.95 -24.10
C ILE A 209 -15.80 -23.42 -23.66
N ALA A 210 -15.20 -24.29 -24.43
CA ALA A 210 -15.09 -25.71 -24.10
C ALA A 210 -14.32 -25.89 -22.78
N LYS A 211 -13.23 -25.15 -22.59
CA LYS A 211 -12.44 -25.17 -21.36
C LYS A 211 -13.21 -24.71 -20.12
N ILE A 212 -14.06 -23.67 -20.23
CA ILE A 212 -14.94 -23.24 -19.12
C ILE A 212 -15.82 -24.40 -18.67
N GLY A 213 -16.36 -25.19 -19.59
CA GLY A 213 -17.21 -26.35 -19.29
C GLY A 213 -16.50 -27.45 -18.47
N THR A 214 -15.18 -27.44 -18.38
CA THR A 214 -14.41 -28.41 -17.56
C THR A 214 -14.29 -28.01 -16.10
N PHE A 215 -14.62 -26.77 -15.74
CA PHE A 215 -14.52 -26.26 -14.37
C PHE A 215 -15.85 -26.36 -13.64
N SER A 216 -15.91 -27.17 -12.58
CA SER A 216 -17.11 -27.31 -11.74
C SER A 216 -17.41 -26.08 -10.88
N ASN A 217 -16.42 -25.22 -10.65
CA ASN A 217 -16.54 -23.99 -9.86
C ASN A 217 -16.80 -22.74 -10.71
N ILE A 218 -17.12 -22.89 -12.02
CA ILE A 218 -17.55 -21.78 -12.87
C ILE A 218 -19.05 -21.94 -13.20
N THR A 219 -19.83 -20.93 -12.84
CA THR A 219 -21.24 -20.82 -13.22
C THR A 219 -21.41 -19.78 -14.32
N VAL A 220 -22.12 -20.12 -15.40
CA VAL A 220 -22.37 -19.20 -16.52
C VAL A 220 -23.85 -18.79 -16.53
N LYS A 221 -24.10 -17.48 -16.55
CA LYS A 221 -25.43 -16.86 -16.65
C LYS A 221 -25.48 -16.00 -17.92
N THR A 222 -25.95 -16.61 -19.04
CA THR A 222 -26.20 -15.90 -20.29
C THR A 222 -27.58 -15.21 -20.30
N GLY A 223 -27.82 -14.29 -21.24
CA GLY A 223 -29.06 -13.49 -21.29
C GLY A 223 -29.30 -12.73 -19.97
N THR A 224 -28.25 -12.30 -19.31
CA THR A 224 -28.31 -11.74 -17.96
C THR A 224 -27.41 -10.50 -17.87
N VAL A 225 -27.87 -9.47 -17.16
CA VAL A 225 -27.11 -8.25 -16.93
C VAL A 225 -27.11 -7.90 -15.44
N VAL A 226 -26.10 -7.19 -15.01
CA VAL A 226 -26.05 -6.62 -13.67
C VAL A 226 -27.02 -5.45 -13.60
N ALA A 227 -27.89 -5.49 -12.61
CA ALA A 227 -28.89 -4.47 -12.37
C ALA A 227 -28.41 -3.47 -11.29
N ARG A 228 -27.79 -3.98 -10.25
CA ARG A 228 -27.32 -3.20 -9.09
C ARG A 228 -26.13 -3.89 -8.42
N ILE A 229 -25.25 -3.08 -7.90
CA ILE A 229 -24.15 -3.52 -7.03
C ILE A 229 -24.26 -2.68 -5.76
N ALA A 230 -24.20 -3.35 -4.61
CA ALA A 230 -24.18 -2.73 -3.28
C ALA A 230 -23.08 -3.38 -2.44
N GLY A 231 -22.68 -2.74 -1.35
CA GLY A 231 -21.63 -3.24 -0.45
C GLY A 231 -20.26 -2.62 -0.73
N GLN A 232 -19.22 -3.33 -0.34
CA GLN A 232 -17.83 -2.88 -0.38
C GLN A 232 -16.91 -4.04 -0.80
N PRO A 233 -15.64 -3.77 -1.13
CA PRO A 233 -14.67 -4.83 -1.44
C PRO A 233 -14.65 -5.94 -0.39
N GLY A 234 -14.85 -7.18 -0.86
CA GLY A 234 -14.96 -8.37 -0.03
C GLY A 234 -16.38 -8.73 0.42
N ASP A 235 -17.36 -7.82 0.28
CA ASP A 235 -18.75 -8.02 0.66
C ASP A 235 -19.70 -7.30 -0.30
N PHE A 236 -19.64 -7.66 -1.60
CA PHE A 236 -20.55 -7.12 -2.60
C PHE A 236 -21.81 -7.99 -2.74
N THR A 237 -22.97 -7.33 -2.70
CA THR A 237 -24.24 -7.92 -3.12
C THR A 237 -24.57 -7.45 -4.54
N VAL A 238 -24.75 -8.38 -5.47
CA VAL A 238 -25.02 -8.08 -6.88
C VAL A 238 -26.38 -8.60 -7.28
N THR A 239 -27.26 -7.70 -7.73
CA THR A 239 -28.57 -8.05 -8.27
C THR A 239 -28.47 -8.22 -9.79
N LEU A 240 -28.94 -9.35 -10.27
CA LEU A 240 -28.96 -9.69 -11.70
C LEU A 240 -30.40 -9.60 -12.25
N LYS A 241 -30.52 -9.26 -13.52
CA LYS A 241 -31.81 -9.25 -14.26
C LYS A 241 -31.64 -9.69 -15.70
N LYS A 242 -32.76 -9.96 -16.37
CA LYS A 242 -32.78 -10.14 -17.83
C LYS A 242 -32.66 -8.77 -18.53
N PRO A 243 -32.06 -8.70 -19.73
CA PRO A 243 -32.05 -7.47 -20.50
C PRO A 243 -33.49 -6.98 -20.78
N GLY A 244 -33.70 -5.67 -20.54
CA GLY A 244 -35.04 -5.06 -20.74
C GLY A 244 -35.98 -5.18 -19.52
N GLU A 245 -35.70 -6.01 -18.54
CA GLU A 245 -36.48 -6.11 -17.33
C GLU A 245 -36.35 -4.84 -16.46
N LYS A 246 -37.46 -4.27 -16.00
CA LYS A 246 -37.47 -3.13 -15.08
C LYS A 246 -37.36 -3.64 -13.66
N ILE A 247 -36.43 -3.09 -12.88
CA ILE A 247 -36.39 -3.30 -11.43
C ILE A 247 -37.25 -2.21 -10.79
N PRO A 248 -38.17 -2.56 -9.89
CA PRO A 248 -38.87 -1.55 -9.08
C PRO A 248 -37.86 -0.69 -8.29
N PHE A 249 -38.06 0.63 -8.27
CA PHE A 249 -37.15 1.58 -7.62
C PHE A 249 -37.16 1.46 -6.08
N ASP A 250 -38.16 0.76 -5.53
CA ASP A 250 -38.49 0.70 -4.10
C ASP A 250 -38.13 -0.63 -3.41
N VAL A 251 -37.11 -1.34 -3.88
CA VAL A 251 -36.60 -2.45 -3.07
C VAL A 251 -35.61 -1.85 -2.06
N PRO A 252 -35.98 -1.79 -0.75
CA PRO A 252 -35.04 -1.34 0.27
C PRO A 252 -33.81 -2.25 0.26
N PHE A 253 -32.66 -1.68 0.55
CA PHE A 253 -31.45 -2.47 0.77
C PHE A 253 -31.67 -3.35 2.00
N PRO A 254 -31.38 -4.66 1.95
CA PRO A 254 -31.21 -5.43 3.14
C PRO A 254 -29.95 -4.97 3.88
#